data_8a1bd03c695cfd17bb41a68c58c882bc
#
_entry.id   8a1bd03c695cfd17bb41a68c58c882bc
#
_cell.length_a   1.000
_cell.length_b   1.000
_cell.length_c   1.000
_cell.angle_alpha   90.00
_cell.angle_beta   90.00
_cell.angle_gamma   90.00
#
_symmetry.space_group_name_H-M   'P 1'
#
loop_
_entity.id
_entity.type
_entity.pdbx_description
1 polymer ?
#
loop_
_entity_poly.entity_id
_entity_poly.type
_entity_poly.pdbx_seq_one_letter_code
_entity_poly.pdbx_strand_id
1 'polypeptide(L)'
;MTIAVVAWCSMIAAPGLLNLAPPKRWRRDGPWLAVEYARLSRGGILELALVDDSQVWDAARHPHPAVWAPHASDDLAVARDNLRARKRVQPAQTGAWQVGERPANDAGQIIAAWCEEKGLQGAVWCAAPPKVPALTADAAVAYVREMHPTDQAFARTYVQRTPAQIQTPFRARFREAFGWQDEALPAEVFAD
;
A
#
# COMPACT_ATOMS: atom_id res chain seq x y z
N MET A 1 14.76 17.79 -8.15
CA MET A 1 14.55 17.08 -6.85
C MET A 1 13.43 16.08 -7.07
N THR A 2 13.43 14.90 -6.42
CA THR A 2 12.40 13.87 -6.69
C THR A 2 11.71 13.47 -5.38
N ILE A 3 10.38 13.62 -5.36
CA ILE A 3 9.50 13.09 -4.32
C ILE A 3 8.93 11.76 -4.79
N ALA A 4 9.05 10.72 -3.97
CA ALA A 4 8.48 9.40 -4.27
C ALA A 4 7.04 9.30 -3.77
N VAL A 5 6.16 8.69 -4.56
CA VAL A 5 4.88 8.14 -4.10
C VAL A 5 5.09 6.66 -3.85
N VAL A 6 5.01 6.23 -2.58
CA VAL A 6 5.17 4.82 -2.19
C VAL A 6 3.79 4.17 -2.08
N ALA A 7 3.62 2.99 -2.70
CA ALA A 7 2.34 2.30 -2.81
C ALA A 7 2.48 0.77 -2.69
N TRP A 8 1.40 0.12 -2.24
CA TRP A 8 1.27 -1.34 -2.11
C TRP A 8 -0.14 -1.86 -2.45
N CYS A 9 -1.03 -0.98 -2.94
CA CYS A 9 -2.45 -1.29 -3.08
C CYS A 9 -3.07 -0.70 -4.36
N SER A 10 -4.37 -0.55 -4.39
CA SER A 10 -5.20 -0.10 -5.53
C SER A 10 -4.74 1.17 -6.27
N MET A 11 -3.88 1.99 -5.66
CA MET A 11 -3.29 3.17 -6.33
C MET A 11 -2.41 2.78 -7.51
N ILE A 12 -1.88 1.56 -7.53
CA ILE A 12 -0.96 1.07 -8.55
C ILE A 12 -1.73 0.84 -9.85
N ALA A 13 -2.86 0.14 -9.76
CA ALA A 13 -3.73 -0.13 -10.93
C ALA A 13 -4.49 1.13 -11.40
N ALA A 14 -4.75 2.07 -10.50
CA ALA A 14 -5.52 3.29 -10.80
C ALA A 14 -4.91 4.50 -10.05
N PRO A 15 -3.80 5.09 -10.52
CA PRO A 15 -3.14 6.20 -9.85
C PRO A 15 -4.02 7.46 -9.76
N GLY A 16 -4.83 7.74 -10.76
CA GLY A 16 -5.79 8.85 -10.73
C GLY A 16 -5.13 10.19 -10.42
N LEU A 17 -5.51 10.79 -9.28
CA LEU A 17 -5.06 12.12 -8.84
C LEU A 17 -3.63 12.16 -8.27
N LEU A 18 -2.87 11.07 -8.27
CA LEU A 18 -1.51 11.05 -7.71
C LEU A 18 -0.52 11.95 -8.46
N ASN A 19 -0.83 12.37 -9.67
CA ASN A 19 0.02 13.22 -10.48
C ASN A 19 1.47 12.70 -10.61
N LEU A 20 1.60 11.45 -11.04
CA LEU A 20 2.90 10.82 -11.23
C LEU A 20 3.67 11.47 -12.40
N ALA A 21 4.99 11.57 -12.27
CA ALA A 21 5.85 12.05 -13.34
C ALA A 21 5.82 11.09 -14.54
N PRO A 22 5.90 11.60 -15.78
CA PRO A 22 6.05 10.77 -16.97
C PRO A 22 7.26 9.82 -16.85
N PRO A 23 7.15 8.58 -17.35
CA PRO A 23 6.05 7.97 -18.08
C PRO A 23 4.90 7.41 -17.18
N LYS A 24 4.78 7.82 -15.93
CA LYS A 24 3.75 7.39 -14.94
C LYS A 24 3.80 5.89 -14.63
N ARG A 25 5.00 5.34 -14.60
CA ARG A 25 5.25 3.92 -14.33
C ARG A 25 5.73 3.71 -12.90
N TRP A 26 5.33 2.60 -12.30
CA TRP A 26 5.77 2.18 -10.97
C TRP A 26 7.06 1.38 -11.07
N ARG A 27 7.93 1.57 -10.10
CA ARG A 27 9.17 0.78 -9.91
C ARG A 27 8.95 -0.23 -8.80
N ARG A 28 9.53 -1.41 -8.94
CA ARG A 28 9.32 -2.54 -8.02
C ARG A 28 10.31 -2.58 -6.86
N ASP A 29 11.31 -1.73 -6.85
CA ASP A 29 12.40 -1.64 -5.89
C ASP A 29 12.14 -0.62 -4.77
N GLY A 30 10.90 -0.55 -4.30
CA GLY A 30 10.50 0.29 -3.18
C GLY A 30 10.95 -0.24 -1.81
N PRO A 31 10.66 0.50 -0.73
CA PRO A 31 11.03 0.10 0.63
C PRO A 31 10.31 -1.18 1.05
N TRP A 32 10.97 -1.97 1.91
CA TRP A 32 10.39 -3.18 2.50
C TRP A 32 9.50 -2.82 3.68
N LEU A 33 8.21 -3.00 3.54
CA LEU A 33 7.21 -2.58 4.51
C LEU A 33 6.35 -3.76 4.97
N ALA A 34 6.04 -3.78 6.27
CA ALA A 34 5.05 -4.67 6.82
C ALA A 34 3.64 -4.18 6.42
N VAL A 35 2.99 -4.93 5.56
CA VAL A 35 1.61 -4.65 5.10
C VAL A 35 0.75 -5.89 5.20
N GLU A 36 -0.52 -5.70 5.57
CA GLU A 36 -1.50 -6.79 5.61
C GLU A 36 -2.92 -6.28 5.32
N TYR A 37 -3.84 -7.17 4.97
CA TYR A 37 -5.27 -6.87 4.76
C TYR A 37 -5.97 -6.63 6.10
N ALA A 38 -5.62 -5.55 6.76
CA ALA A 38 -6.02 -5.21 8.12
C ALA A 38 -6.88 -3.94 8.23
N ARG A 39 -7.31 -3.37 7.10
CA ARG A 39 -8.13 -2.16 7.08
C ARG A 39 -9.42 -2.41 6.32
N LEU A 40 -10.55 -2.00 6.90
CA LEU A 40 -11.82 -1.95 6.18
C LEU A 40 -11.95 -0.61 5.44
N SER A 41 -12.22 -0.68 4.13
CA SER A 41 -12.64 0.46 3.33
C SER A 41 -14.02 0.98 3.77
N ARG A 42 -14.50 2.07 3.18
CA ARG A 42 -15.86 2.55 3.42
C ARG A 42 -16.94 1.57 2.96
N GLY A 43 -16.64 0.75 1.95
CA GLY A 43 -17.52 -0.32 1.46
C GLY A 43 -17.30 -1.67 2.17
N GLY A 44 -16.60 -1.72 3.29
CA GLY A 44 -16.37 -2.97 4.03
C GLY A 44 -15.31 -3.91 3.43
N ILE A 45 -14.66 -3.54 2.33
CA ILE A 45 -13.63 -4.38 1.71
C ILE A 45 -12.34 -4.32 2.52
N LEU A 46 -11.72 -5.47 2.77
CA LEU A 46 -10.40 -5.55 3.39
C LEU A 46 -9.33 -5.00 2.43
N GLU A 47 -8.63 -3.97 2.89
CA GLU A 47 -7.55 -3.30 2.17
C GLU A 47 -6.22 -3.52 2.88
N LEU A 48 -5.13 -3.51 2.11
CA LEU A 48 -3.76 -3.49 2.64
C LEU A 48 -3.51 -2.18 3.39
N ALA A 49 -2.99 -2.31 4.60
CA ALA A 49 -2.53 -1.21 5.45
C ALA A 49 -1.14 -1.54 5.99
N LEU A 50 -0.40 -0.50 6.38
CA LEU A 50 0.78 -0.68 7.21
C LEU A 50 0.35 -1.28 8.55
N VAL A 51 1.10 -2.26 9.02
CA VAL A 51 0.87 -2.95 10.28
C VAL A 51 2.15 -3.01 11.10
N ASP A 52 2.01 -3.12 12.40
CA ASP A 52 3.08 -3.42 13.35
C ASP A 52 2.80 -4.73 14.08
N ASP A 53 3.78 -5.22 14.85
CA ASP A 53 3.69 -6.49 15.59
C ASP A 53 2.53 -6.56 16.58
N SER A 54 2.00 -5.40 17.03
CA SER A 54 0.91 -5.35 18.00
C SER A 54 -0.47 -5.53 17.36
N GLN A 55 -0.57 -5.34 16.04
CA GLN A 55 -1.85 -5.19 15.34
C GLN A 55 -2.26 -6.38 14.50
N VAL A 56 -1.30 -7.05 13.86
CA VAL A 56 -1.54 -8.23 13.05
C VAL A 56 -0.46 -9.25 13.31
N TRP A 57 -0.88 -10.39 13.85
CA TRP A 57 0.02 -11.44 14.23
C TRP A 57 0.90 -11.87 13.03
N ASP A 58 2.20 -11.81 13.20
CA ASP A 58 3.22 -12.27 12.25
C ASP A 58 3.46 -11.43 10.97
N ALA A 59 2.66 -10.40 10.68
CA ALA A 59 2.82 -9.62 9.44
C ALA A 59 4.07 -8.73 9.44
N ALA A 60 4.48 -8.21 10.60
CA ALA A 60 5.68 -7.38 10.70
C ALA A 60 6.97 -8.19 10.50
N ARG A 61 6.93 -9.50 10.70
CA ARG A 61 8.06 -10.41 10.46
C ARG A 61 8.28 -10.73 8.99
N HIS A 62 7.31 -10.39 8.15
CA HIS A 62 7.34 -10.65 6.70
C HIS A 62 7.13 -9.36 5.91
N PRO A 63 8.10 -8.42 5.93
CA PRO A 63 7.98 -7.21 5.12
C PRO A 63 8.01 -7.56 3.63
N HIS A 64 7.35 -6.75 2.83
CA HIS A 64 7.27 -6.92 1.38
C HIS A 64 7.78 -5.66 0.67
N PRO A 65 8.45 -5.81 -0.48
CA PRO A 65 8.89 -4.64 -1.25
C PRO A 65 7.65 -3.91 -1.79
N ALA A 66 7.48 -2.68 -1.34
CA ALA A 66 6.48 -1.78 -1.91
C ALA A 66 6.86 -1.41 -3.35
N VAL A 67 5.95 -0.76 -4.06
CA VAL A 67 6.29 -0.10 -5.33
C VAL A 67 6.34 1.40 -5.13
N TRP A 68 7.02 2.10 -6.02
CA TRP A 68 7.08 3.55 -5.97
C TRP A 68 7.11 4.16 -7.36
N ALA A 69 6.69 5.43 -7.46
CA ALA A 69 6.82 6.22 -8.68
C ALA A 69 7.20 7.65 -8.32
N PRO A 70 7.95 8.36 -9.16
CA PRO A 70 8.23 9.76 -8.94
C PRO A 70 6.96 10.60 -9.10
N HIS A 71 6.76 11.56 -8.21
CA HIS A 71 5.72 12.57 -8.33
C HIS A 71 6.13 13.65 -9.33
N ALA A 72 5.18 14.26 -10.05
CA ALA A 72 5.47 15.28 -11.07
C ALA A 72 5.95 16.61 -10.47
N SER A 73 5.62 16.90 -9.21
CA SER A 73 6.14 18.06 -8.47
C SER A 73 7.22 17.62 -7.50
N ASP A 74 8.18 18.48 -7.26
CA ASP A 74 9.20 18.36 -6.20
C ASP A 74 8.78 19.02 -4.87
N ASP A 75 7.54 19.50 -4.78
CA ASP A 75 6.93 20.03 -3.57
C ASP A 75 6.23 18.90 -2.81
N LEU A 76 6.72 18.61 -1.58
CA LEU A 76 6.17 17.58 -0.70
C LEU A 76 4.71 17.85 -0.31
N ALA A 77 4.33 19.11 -0.11
CA ALA A 77 2.96 19.47 0.27
C ALA A 77 1.99 19.16 -0.86
N VAL A 78 2.35 19.47 -2.11
CA VAL A 78 1.58 19.14 -3.31
C VAL A 78 1.43 17.62 -3.46
N ALA A 79 2.52 16.85 -3.27
CA ALA A 79 2.47 15.40 -3.34
C ALA A 79 1.55 14.80 -2.26
N ARG A 80 1.60 15.33 -1.02
CA ARG A 80 0.69 14.92 0.07
C ARG A 80 -0.77 15.19 -0.26
N ASP A 81 -1.08 16.36 -0.80
CA ASP A 81 -2.45 16.75 -1.14
C ASP A 81 -3.01 15.88 -2.27
N ASN A 82 -2.21 15.57 -3.28
CA ASN A 82 -2.58 14.64 -4.35
C ASN A 82 -2.86 13.23 -3.81
N LEU A 83 -2.03 12.73 -2.90
CA LEU A 83 -2.25 11.44 -2.25
C LEU A 83 -3.54 11.44 -1.40
N ARG A 84 -3.78 12.51 -0.63
CA ARG A 84 -5.01 12.67 0.17
C ARG A 84 -6.25 12.68 -0.71
N ALA A 85 -6.24 13.45 -1.78
CA ALA A 85 -7.33 13.51 -2.74
C ALA A 85 -7.61 12.13 -3.37
N ARG A 86 -6.54 11.41 -3.78
CA ARG A 86 -6.66 10.08 -4.38
C ARG A 86 -7.18 9.03 -3.41
N LYS A 87 -6.70 9.03 -2.16
CA LYS A 87 -7.09 8.03 -1.14
C LYS A 87 -8.31 8.45 -0.32
N ARG A 88 -8.74 9.71 -0.42
CA ARG A 88 -9.84 10.29 0.38
C ARG A 88 -9.62 10.06 1.89
N VAL A 89 -8.40 10.28 2.33
CA VAL A 89 -7.98 10.09 3.74
C VAL A 89 -7.77 11.43 4.45
N GLN A 90 -7.79 11.40 5.77
CA GLN A 90 -7.50 12.57 6.60
C GLN A 90 -6.00 12.93 6.55
N PRO A 91 -5.62 14.19 6.87
CA PRO A 91 -4.21 14.60 6.91
C PRO A 91 -3.33 13.68 7.77
N ALA A 92 -3.79 13.30 8.95
CA ALA A 92 -3.07 12.39 9.85
C ALA A 92 -2.90 10.95 9.33
N GLN A 93 -3.61 10.60 8.27
CA GLN A 93 -3.52 9.29 7.60
C GLN A 93 -2.63 9.33 6.35
N THR A 94 -1.89 10.42 6.17
CA THR A 94 -0.93 10.58 5.07
C THR A 94 0.45 10.71 5.67
N GLY A 95 1.28 9.68 5.47
CA GLY A 95 2.70 9.75 5.80
C GLY A 95 3.44 10.61 4.79
N ALA A 96 4.42 11.34 5.27
CA ALA A 96 5.36 12.08 4.46
C ALA A 96 6.69 12.21 5.20
N TRP A 97 7.77 12.28 4.44
CA TRP A 97 9.09 12.55 4.94
C TRP A 97 9.92 13.30 3.89
N GLN A 98 10.77 14.20 4.34
CA GLN A 98 11.72 14.93 3.52
C GLN A 98 13.11 14.87 4.15
N VAL A 99 14.14 14.93 3.31
CA VAL A 99 15.55 14.95 3.75
C VAL A 99 15.76 16.06 4.78
N GLY A 100 16.38 15.70 5.91
CA GLY A 100 16.63 16.58 7.05
C GLY A 100 15.53 16.54 8.12
N GLU A 101 14.40 15.88 7.88
CA GLU A 101 13.35 15.70 8.89
C GLU A 101 13.56 14.40 9.68
N ARG A 102 13.11 14.40 10.94
CA ARG A 102 13.06 13.20 11.75
C ARG A 102 11.81 12.39 11.38
N PRO A 103 11.95 11.10 11.01
CA PRO A 103 10.81 10.24 10.74
C PRO A 103 9.88 10.09 11.95
N ALA A 104 8.57 10.07 11.70
CA ALA A 104 7.56 10.08 12.75
C ALA A 104 7.32 8.70 13.41
N ASN A 105 7.63 7.60 12.72
CA ASN A 105 7.40 6.23 13.17
C ASN A 105 8.31 5.23 12.41
N ASP A 106 8.24 3.95 12.75
CA ASP A 106 9.10 2.91 12.17
C ASP A 106 8.96 2.79 10.64
N ALA A 107 7.75 2.81 10.11
CA ALA A 107 7.54 2.82 8.66
C ALA A 107 8.18 4.06 8.00
N GLY A 108 8.07 5.21 8.66
CA GLY A 108 8.76 6.45 8.25
C GLY A 108 10.27 6.31 8.27
N GLN A 109 10.86 5.63 9.27
CA GLN A 109 12.30 5.37 9.35
C GLN A 109 12.78 4.49 8.20
N ILE A 110 12.05 3.41 7.91
CA ILE A 110 12.35 2.51 6.77
C ILE A 110 12.29 3.28 5.44
N ILE A 111 11.24 4.08 5.25
CA ILE A 111 11.06 4.87 4.02
C ILE A 111 12.14 5.94 3.90
N ALA A 112 12.50 6.62 4.99
CA ALA A 112 13.56 7.63 5.02
C ALA A 112 14.90 7.05 4.61
N ALA A 113 15.33 5.95 5.24
CA ALA A 113 16.59 5.27 4.92
C ALA A 113 16.62 4.80 3.46
N TRP A 114 15.51 4.25 2.95
CA TRP A 114 15.38 3.89 1.54
C TRP A 114 15.46 5.10 0.60
N CYS A 115 14.83 6.24 0.96
CA CYS A 115 14.95 7.48 0.18
C CYS A 115 16.38 7.98 0.11
N GLU A 116 17.11 7.95 1.23
CA GLU A 116 18.51 8.36 1.30
C GLU A 116 19.38 7.47 0.41
N GLU A 117 19.21 6.13 0.48
CA GLU A 117 19.90 5.18 -0.40
C GLU A 117 19.65 5.46 -1.89
N LYS A 118 18.42 5.82 -2.26
CA LYS A 118 18.01 6.13 -3.64
C LYS A 118 18.33 7.56 -4.09
N GLY A 119 18.84 8.41 -3.21
CA GLY A 119 19.08 9.83 -3.51
C GLY A 119 17.80 10.64 -3.73
N LEU A 120 16.68 10.22 -3.12
CA LEU A 120 15.39 10.89 -3.21
C LEU A 120 15.29 12.00 -2.15
N GLN A 121 14.58 13.06 -2.46
CA GLN A 121 14.41 14.22 -1.57
C GLN A 121 13.30 14.02 -0.54
N GLY A 122 12.42 13.06 -0.76
CA GLY A 122 11.34 12.75 0.15
C GLY A 122 10.37 11.73 -0.42
N ALA A 123 9.39 11.36 0.38
CA ALA A 123 8.34 10.43 -0.01
C ALA A 123 7.00 10.75 0.65
N VAL A 124 5.92 10.30 -0.01
CA VAL A 124 4.57 10.30 0.54
C VAL A 124 3.97 8.90 0.43
N TRP A 125 3.18 8.51 1.43
CA TRP A 125 2.52 7.20 1.48
C TRP A 125 1.20 7.25 2.26
N CYS A 126 0.34 6.24 2.07
CA CYS A 126 -0.88 6.11 2.86
C CYS A 126 -0.54 5.53 4.24
N ALA A 127 -0.66 6.32 5.29
CA ALA A 127 -0.46 5.92 6.69
C ALA A 127 -1.78 5.69 7.43
N ALA A 128 -2.84 5.34 6.70
CA ALA A 128 -4.12 5.04 7.32
C ALA A 128 -4.00 3.77 8.18
N PRO A 129 -4.34 3.85 9.49
CA PRO A 129 -4.12 2.75 10.42
C PRO A 129 -5.00 1.55 10.09
N PRO A 130 -4.62 0.35 10.53
CA PRO A 130 -5.52 -0.79 10.60
C PRO A 130 -6.79 -0.43 11.36
N LYS A 131 -7.93 -0.94 10.89
CA LYS A 131 -9.23 -0.75 11.57
C LYS A 131 -9.72 -2.02 12.25
N VAL A 132 -9.04 -3.12 12.02
CA VAL A 132 -9.39 -4.42 12.58
C VAL A 132 -8.22 -4.88 13.44
N PRO A 133 -8.26 -4.69 14.76
CA PRO A 133 -7.20 -5.14 15.65
C PRO A 133 -7.18 -6.67 15.73
N ALA A 134 -5.98 -7.24 15.86
CA ALA A 134 -5.75 -8.68 16.06
C ALA A 134 -6.47 -9.61 15.06
N LEU A 135 -6.65 -9.17 13.81
CA LEU A 135 -7.23 -9.99 12.76
C LEU A 135 -6.29 -11.14 12.43
N THR A 136 -6.81 -12.38 12.47
CA THR A 136 -6.10 -13.55 11.94
C THR A 136 -6.46 -13.80 10.49
N ALA A 137 -5.65 -14.57 9.78
CA ALA A 137 -5.93 -14.93 8.39
C ALA A 137 -7.25 -15.71 8.25
N ASP A 138 -7.56 -16.58 9.21
CA ASP A 138 -8.82 -17.33 9.22
C ASP A 138 -10.04 -16.44 9.52
N ALA A 139 -9.89 -15.47 10.40
CA ALA A 139 -10.95 -14.49 10.65
C ALA A 139 -11.19 -13.60 9.43
N ALA A 140 -10.14 -13.24 8.69
CA ALA A 140 -10.27 -12.52 7.42
C ALA A 140 -11.00 -13.35 6.35
N VAL A 141 -10.72 -14.65 6.26
CA VAL A 141 -11.44 -15.57 5.35
C VAL A 141 -12.92 -15.68 5.76
N ALA A 142 -13.21 -15.85 7.06
CA ALA A 142 -14.59 -15.92 7.56
C ALA A 142 -15.35 -14.63 7.22
N TYR A 143 -14.75 -13.48 7.48
CA TYR A 143 -15.32 -12.18 7.15
C TYR A 143 -15.67 -12.07 5.64
N VAL A 144 -14.75 -12.45 4.75
CA VAL A 144 -14.99 -12.41 3.31
C VAL A 144 -16.11 -13.38 2.88
N ARG A 145 -16.23 -14.55 3.51
CA ARG A 145 -17.32 -15.51 3.21
C ARG A 145 -18.71 -14.97 3.53
N GLU A 146 -18.82 -14.13 4.55
CA GLU A 146 -20.07 -13.52 4.99
C GLU A 146 -20.45 -12.27 4.20
N MET A 147 -19.56 -11.76 3.33
CA MET A 147 -19.88 -10.62 2.48
C MET A 147 -20.96 -10.93 1.46
N HIS A 148 -21.71 -9.90 1.08
CA HIS A 148 -22.59 -9.99 -0.08
C HIS A 148 -21.78 -10.37 -1.34
N PRO A 149 -22.32 -11.20 -2.28
CA PRO A 149 -21.57 -11.66 -3.46
C PRO A 149 -20.91 -10.54 -4.29
N THR A 150 -21.56 -9.39 -4.41
CA THR A 150 -21.00 -8.22 -5.08
C THR A 150 -19.74 -7.70 -4.37
N ASP A 151 -19.76 -7.64 -3.04
CA ASP A 151 -18.62 -7.17 -2.24
C ASP A 151 -17.48 -8.19 -2.24
N GLN A 152 -17.81 -9.50 -2.26
CA GLN A 152 -16.81 -10.55 -2.47
C GLN A 152 -16.10 -10.41 -3.83
N ALA A 153 -16.83 -10.06 -4.89
CA ALA A 153 -16.24 -9.83 -6.22
C ALA A 153 -15.26 -8.65 -6.21
N PHE A 154 -15.60 -7.56 -5.49
CA PHE A 154 -14.68 -6.44 -5.29
C PHE A 154 -13.45 -6.83 -4.46
N ALA A 155 -13.65 -7.56 -3.35
CA ALA A 155 -12.56 -8.07 -2.53
C ALA A 155 -11.62 -8.97 -3.35
N ARG A 156 -12.17 -9.89 -4.13
CA ARG A 156 -11.42 -10.74 -5.06
C ARG A 156 -10.56 -9.90 -6.00
N THR A 157 -11.18 -8.95 -6.72
CA THR A 157 -10.47 -8.08 -7.67
C THR A 157 -9.35 -7.31 -6.99
N TYR A 158 -9.58 -6.80 -5.78
CA TYR A 158 -8.59 -6.07 -5.01
C TYR A 158 -7.38 -6.97 -4.64
N VAL A 159 -7.63 -8.18 -4.16
CA VAL A 159 -6.58 -9.16 -3.79
C VAL A 159 -5.80 -9.61 -5.03
N GLN A 160 -6.49 -9.95 -6.11
CA GLN A 160 -5.88 -10.43 -7.35
C GLN A 160 -4.97 -9.39 -8.00
N ARG A 161 -5.34 -8.09 -7.95
CA ARG A 161 -4.58 -6.96 -8.51
C ARG A 161 -3.54 -6.36 -7.58
N THR A 162 -3.37 -6.91 -6.39
CA THR A 162 -2.23 -6.57 -5.54
C THR A 162 -0.94 -7.02 -6.25
N PRO A 163 0.12 -6.18 -6.32
CA PRO A 163 1.37 -6.56 -6.97
C PRO A 163 1.88 -7.93 -6.52
N ALA A 164 2.37 -8.74 -7.46
CA ALA A 164 2.80 -10.11 -7.20
C ALA A 164 3.90 -10.22 -6.13
N GLN A 165 4.70 -9.18 -5.96
CA GLN A 165 5.76 -9.12 -4.95
C GLN A 165 5.25 -8.97 -3.50
N ILE A 166 3.97 -8.61 -3.31
CA ILE A 166 3.34 -8.46 -1.99
C ILE A 166 2.57 -9.74 -1.66
N GLN A 167 3.25 -10.68 -1.02
CA GLN A 167 2.77 -12.04 -0.72
C GLN A 167 2.50 -12.18 0.78
N THR A 168 1.44 -11.53 1.27
CA THR A 168 1.10 -11.55 2.70
C THR A 168 0.50 -12.89 3.14
N PRO A 169 0.56 -13.25 4.43
CA PRO A 169 -0.11 -14.42 4.99
C PRO A 169 -1.61 -14.47 4.66
N PHE A 170 -2.33 -13.36 4.74
CA PHE A 170 -3.76 -13.33 4.41
C PHE A 170 -4.01 -13.55 2.92
N ARG A 171 -3.16 -12.99 2.05
CA ARG A 171 -3.25 -13.25 0.61
C ARG A 171 -3.07 -14.74 0.28
N ALA A 172 -2.10 -15.39 0.91
CA ALA A 172 -1.91 -16.84 0.76
C ALA A 172 -3.16 -17.61 1.21
N ARG A 173 -3.74 -17.23 2.34
CA ARG A 173 -4.94 -17.87 2.88
C ARG A 173 -6.19 -17.64 2.04
N PHE A 174 -6.34 -16.45 1.41
CA PHE A 174 -7.41 -16.19 0.45
C PHE A 174 -7.28 -17.05 -0.81
N ARG A 175 -6.07 -17.28 -1.32
CA ARG A 175 -5.83 -18.20 -2.44
C ARG A 175 -6.26 -19.63 -2.09
N GLU A 176 -5.87 -20.10 -0.94
CA GLU A 176 -6.24 -21.44 -0.45
C GLU A 176 -7.76 -21.58 -0.26
N ALA A 177 -8.40 -20.62 0.39
CA ALA A 177 -9.81 -20.69 0.77
C ALA A 177 -10.80 -20.44 -0.38
N PHE A 178 -10.42 -19.64 -1.38
CA PHE A 178 -11.30 -19.17 -2.47
C PHE A 178 -10.78 -19.49 -3.86
N GLY A 179 -9.57 -20.00 -4.01
CA GLY A 179 -8.94 -20.25 -5.32
C GLY A 179 -8.59 -18.95 -6.07
N TRP A 180 -8.46 -17.81 -5.38
CA TRP A 180 -8.14 -16.54 -6.03
C TRP A 180 -6.68 -16.49 -6.48
N GLN A 181 -6.49 -16.56 -7.79
CA GLN A 181 -5.16 -16.45 -8.39
C GLN A 181 -4.76 -15.00 -8.62
N ASP A 182 -3.46 -14.73 -8.60
CA ASP A 182 -2.94 -13.40 -8.89
C ASP A 182 -3.27 -13.00 -10.35
N GLU A 183 -3.78 -11.81 -10.54
CA GLU A 183 -3.97 -11.19 -11.84
C GLU A 183 -2.79 -10.26 -12.12
N ALA A 184 -2.01 -10.57 -13.15
CA ALA A 184 -0.90 -9.71 -13.52
C ALA A 184 -1.41 -8.33 -13.93
N LEU A 185 -0.89 -7.30 -13.28
CA LEU A 185 -1.09 -5.94 -13.78
C LEU A 185 -0.41 -5.80 -15.15
N PRO A 186 -0.98 -4.99 -16.07
CA PRO A 186 -0.39 -4.74 -17.37
C PRO A 186 1.07 -4.32 -17.27
N ALA A 187 1.93 -4.81 -18.18
CA ALA A 187 3.37 -4.56 -18.12
C ALA A 187 3.70 -3.05 -18.15
N GLU A 188 2.91 -2.27 -18.87
CA GLU A 188 3.04 -0.82 -18.95
C GLU A 188 2.84 -0.06 -17.63
N VAL A 189 2.27 -0.72 -16.61
CA VAL A 189 2.12 -0.16 -15.26
C VAL A 189 3.48 -0.03 -14.58
N PHE A 190 4.44 -0.88 -14.96
CA PHE A 190 5.76 -0.91 -14.33
C PHE A 190 6.86 -0.39 -15.26
N ALA A 191 7.87 0.21 -14.67
CA ALA A 191 9.15 0.47 -15.34
C ALA A 191 9.96 -0.83 -15.36
N ASP A 192 10.73 -0.99 -16.42
CA ASP A 192 11.72 -2.07 -16.60
C ASP A 192 12.86 -1.94 -15.59
#